data_8f74ac4c6f49dbcf0cc272d2695c0090
#
_entry.id   8f74ac4c6f49dbcf0cc272d2695c0090
#
_cell.length_a   1.000
_cell.length_b   1.000
_cell.length_c   1.000
_cell.angle_alpha   90.00
_cell.angle_beta   90.00
_cell.angle_gamma   90.00
#
_symmetry.space_group_name_H-M   'P 1'
#
loop_
_entity.id
_entity.type
_entity.pdbx_description
1 polymer ?
#
loop_
_entity_poly.entity_id
_entity_poly.type
_entity_poly.pdbx_seq_one_letter_code
_entity_poly.pdbx_strand_id
1 'polypeptide(L)'
;MFNAIKNVIERIKSVMFPTKNIEKHLDVEIAVSSIMNNSIELWKKILSGEAPWINEEEGIFSLGIANAICKELTDTSTNELVSSISGNDFINKQYQYLIKDINDWLQWGLGEGGIALKPYISNNQIVIDYIHADMFFPVEFNNRREITAAVFLEQITKGKHIYSRLEYQKFENGIHTFDNYAFVRKTYNREANLNQYSDLGNQINLHSIPEWMDLEPHYEIGNISRPLFAYFKAPGINTDDFTSPLGIPCYKEAINLIKKAEEQYSRYLWEYQGGELAIDASVDLFDIEKGTNEPVLPKGKKRLYRTYDYEVTTIGNGGSNKFIDVFAPTLRDESYARGFNNILKRIEFNCGLSYGDLSDPQAIEKTAEEIKASKQRKHNTVTAIQNELENVFEHIVYIMNVYAVGLGKSDSMNVSLKNDWGDSVLVDSEKQRNIDLQEVNAGLMPEWKYKMKWQGLTEQQAKAEIAESSSNGLEYDDDEE
;
A
#
# COMPACT_ATOMS: atom_id res chain seq x y z
N MET A 1 -10.01 10.94 -38.58
CA MET A 1 -11.10 10.23 -37.86
C MET A 1 -10.88 8.71 -37.82
N PHE A 2 -10.66 8.02 -38.97
CA PHE A 2 -10.41 6.56 -38.98
C PHE A 2 -9.19 6.09 -38.17
N ASN A 3 -8.08 6.83 -38.22
CA ASN A 3 -6.88 6.48 -37.44
C ASN A 3 -7.07 6.70 -35.92
N ALA A 4 -7.86 7.69 -35.52
CA ALA A 4 -8.17 7.90 -34.10
C ALA A 4 -9.09 6.78 -33.57
N ILE A 5 -10.06 6.34 -34.35
CA ILE A 5 -10.95 5.21 -34.01
C ILE A 5 -10.13 3.90 -33.96
N LYS A 6 -9.21 3.70 -34.91
CA LYS A 6 -8.33 2.53 -34.93
C LYS A 6 -7.41 2.52 -33.71
N ASN A 7 -6.82 3.65 -33.32
CA ASN A 7 -5.99 3.79 -32.13
C ASN A 7 -6.78 3.59 -30.82
N VAL A 8 -8.04 4.03 -30.79
CA VAL A 8 -8.95 3.78 -29.65
C VAL A 8 -9.33 2.29 -29.60
N ILE A 9 -9.63 1.65 -30.73
CA ILE A 9 -9.93 0.22 -30.81
C ILE A 9 -8.69 -0.62 -30.48
N GLU A 10 -7.48 -0.22 -30.90
CA GLU A 10 -6.23 -0.90 -30.55
C GLU A 10 -5.89 -0.70 -29.06
N ARG A 11 -6.13 0.50 -28.49
CA ARG A 11 -6.04 0.72 -27.05
C ARG A 11 -7.05 -0.11 -26.27
N ILE A 12 -8.30 -0.17 -26.71
CA ILE A 12 -9.33 -1.02 -26.10
C ILE A 12 -8.95 -2.50 -26.20
N LYS A 13 -8.40 -2.94 -27.34
CA LYS A 13 -7.90 -4.32 -27.50
C LYS A 13 -6.69 -4.64 -26.64
N SER A 14 -5.76 -3.70 -26.48
CA SER A 14 -4.56 -3.90 -25.62
C SER A 14 -4.91 -3.94 -24.13
N VAL A 15 -5.94 -3.20 -23.72
CA VAL A 15 -6.48 -3.21 -22.35
C VAL A 15 -7.35 -4.44 -22.10
N MET A 16 -8.01 -5.01 -23.11
CA MET A 16 -8.94 -6.13 -22.94
C MET A 16 -8.29 -7.52 -22.82
N PHE A 17 -7.01 -7.73 -23.17
CA PHE A 17 -6.51 -9.10 -23.39
C PHE A 17 -5.06 -9.41 -22.93
N PRO A 18 -4.56 -8.93 -21.77
CA PRO A 18 -3.27 -9.42 -21.29
C PRO A 18 -3.29 -10.93 -21.01
N THR A 19 -4.42 -11.47 -20.55
CA THR A 19 -4.61 -12.87 -20.16
C THR A 19 -4.74 -13.82 -21.35
N LYS A 20 -5.29 -13.39 -22.47
CA LYS A 20 -5.56 -14.28 -23.64
C LYS A 20 -4.33 -14.95 -24.24
N ASN A 21 -3.17 -14.33 -24.19
CA ASN A 21 -1.96 -14.95 -24.68
C ASN A 21 -1.42 -16.00 -23.70
N ILE A 22 -1.57 -15.76 -22.39
CA ILE A 22 -1.27 -16.75 -21.36
C ILE A 22 -2.19 -17.95 -21.51
N GLU A 23 -3.51 -17.72 -21.59
CA GLU A 23 -4.53 -18.76 -21.81
C GLU A 23 -4.24 -19.61 -23.05
N LYS A 24 -3.90 -18.96 -24.16
CA LYS A 24 -3.60 -19.65 -25.42
C LYS A 24 -2.33 -20.50 -25.34
N HIS A 25 -1.29 -20.07 -24.63
CA HIS A 25 -0.03 -20.80 -24.54
C HIS A 25 -0.10 -21.94 -23.55
N LEU A 26 -0.85 -21.81 -22.47
CA LEU A 26 -0.97 -22.81 -21.42
C LEU A 26 -2.21 -23.70 -21.56
N ASP A 27 -3.11 -23.40 -22.50
CA ASP A 27 -4.41 -24.08 -22.68
C ASP A 27 -5.24 -24.10 -21.38
N VAL A 28 -5.26 -22.97 -20.67
CA VAL A 28 -5.99 -22.77 -19.41
C VAL A 28 -6.91 -21.55 -19.51
N GLU A 29 -7.96 -21.50 -18.71
CA GLU A 29 -8.81 -20.33 -18.53
C GLU A 29 -8.42 -19.59 -17.27
N ILE A 30 -8.06 -18.31 -17.38
CA ILE A 30 -7.69 -17.47 -16.22
C ILE A 30 -8.96 -16.98 -15.53
N ALA A 31 -9.05 -17.25 -14.24
CA ALA A 31 -10.19 -16.89 -13.40
C ALA A 31 -10.18 -15.39 -12.98
N VAL A 32 -9.80 -14.49 -13.89
CA VAL A 32 -9.78 -13.04 -13.68
C VAL A 32 -10.50 -12.36 -14.82
N SER A 33 -11.60 -11.66 -14.50
CA SER A 33 -12.36 -10.95 -15.51
C SER A 33 -11.59 -9.76 -16.09
N SER A 34 -12.01 -9.30 -17.27
CA SER A 34 -11.47 -8.08 -17.88
C SER A 34 -11.69 -6.84 -17.00
N ILE A 35 -12.79 -6.82 -16.24
CA ILE A 35 -13.08 -5.75 -15.27
C ILE A 35 -12.03 -5.74 -14.18
N MET A 36 -11.73 -6.89 -13.59
CA MET A 36 -10.74 -7.02 -12.53
C MET A 36 -9.34 -6.62 -13.00
N ASN A 37 -8.93 -7.04 -14.21
CA ASN A 37 -7.64 -6.64 -14.80
C ASN A 37 -7.54 -5.11 -14.96
N ASN A 38 -8.59 -4.46 -15.44
CA ASN A 38 -8.61 -3.00 -15.56
C ASN A 38 -8.55 -2.31 -14.20
N SER A 39 -9.18 -2.90 -13.19
CA SER A 39 -9.15 -2.39 -11.82
C SER A 39 -7.76 -2.49 -11.24
N ILE A 40 -7.06 -3.62 -11.40
CA ILE A 40 -5.67 -3.80 -10.94
C ILE A 40 -4.74 -2.78 -11.61
N GLU A 41 -4.88 -2.56 -12.92
CA GLU A 41 -4.09 -1.54 -13.63
C GLU A 41 -4.36 -0.12 -13.08
N LEU A 42 -5.63 0.21 -12.82
CA LEU A 42 -6.01 1.50 -12.22
C LEU A 42 -5.40 1.66 -10.82
N TRP A 43 -5.47 0.64 -9.97
CA TRP A 43 -4.91 0.69 -8.62
C TRP A 43 -3.40 0.90 -8.64
N LYS A 44 -2.70 0.22 -9.53
CA LYS A 44 -1.26 0.39 -9.72
C LYS A 44 -0.92 1.83 -10.11
N LYS A 45 -1.67 2.43 -11.06
CA LYS A 45 -1.49 3.85 -11.44
C LYS A 45 -1.77 4.82 -10.30
N ILE A 46 -2.76 4.54 -9.45
CA ILE A 46 -3.05 5.35 -8.26
C ILE A 46 -1.87 5.30 -7.28
N LEU A 47 -1.34 4.10 -7.02
CA LEU A 47 -0.20 3.91 -6.11
C LEU A 47 1.09 4.55 -6.63
N SER A 48 1.33 4.52 -7.95
CA SER A 48 2.48 5.17 -8.57
C SER A 48 2.35 6.70 -8.70
N GLY A 49 1.18 7.27 -8.34
CA GLY A 49 0.92 8.71 -8.52
C GLY A 49 0.56 9.10 -9.95
N GLU A 50 0.30 8.14 -10.83
CA GLU A 50 -0.01 8.31 -12.25
C GLU A 50 -1.50 8.05 -12.55
N ALA A 51 -2.38 8.34 -11.59
CA ALA A 51 -3.81 8.14 -11.76
C ALA A 51 -4.35 8.90 -12.99
N PRO A 52 -5.37 8.37 -13.69
CA PRO A 52 -5.83 8.94 -14.97
C PRO A 52 -6.34 10.38 -14.90
N TRP A 53 -6.63 10.90 -13.72
CA TRP A 53 -7.08 12.26 -13.49
C TRP A 53 -5.95 13.25 -13.12
N ILE A 54 -4.72 12.76 -12.96
CA ILE A 54 -3.56 13.61 -12.70
C ILE A 54 -3.26 14.39 -13.99
N ASN A 55 -3.16 15.70 -13.85
CA ASN A 55 -2.87 16.63 -14.94
C ASN A 55 -2.04 17.80 -14.39
N GLU A 56 -0.73 17.69 -14.53
CA GLU A 56 0.19 18.71 -14.02
C GLU A 56 0.03 20.07 -14.73
N GLU A 57 -0.41 20.08 -16.00
CA GLU A 57 -0.68 21.33 -16.74
C GLU A 57 -1.85 22.10 -16.10
N GLU A 58 -2.85 21.39 -15.56
CA GLU A 58 -3.95 21.97 -14.81
C GLU A 58 -3.66 22.12 -13.31
N GLY A 59 -2.44 21.81 -12.88
CA GLY A 59 -2.01 21.86 -11.48
C GLY A 59 -2.61 20.75 -10.60
N ILE A 60 -3.11 19.67 -11.21
CA ILE A 60 -3.62 18.49 -10.49
C ILE A 60 -2.49 17.47 -10.40
N PHE A 61 -1.98 17.24 -9.20
CA PHE A 61 -0.92 16.26 -8.92
C PHE A 61 -1.35 15.30 -7.82
N SER A 62 -0.67 14.17 -7.77
CA SER A 62 -0.96 13.16 -6.75
C SER A 62 -0.52 13.63 -5.37
N LEU A 63 -1.41 13.51 -4.39
CA LEU A 63 -1.11 13.75 -2.97
C LEU A 63 -0.63 12.49 -2.24
N GLY A 64 -0.55 11.35 -2.92
CA GLY A 64 -0.13 10.09 -2.32
C GLY A 64 -1.08 9.55 -1.23
N ILE A 65 -2.35 9.97 -1.24
CA ILE A 65 -3.34 9.59 -0.20
C ILE A 65 -3.51 8.08 -0.12
N ALA A 66 -3.56 7.38 -1.26
CA ALA A 66 -3.68 5.92 -1.30
C ALA A 66 -2.50 5.23 -0.60
N ASN A 67 -1.28 5.67 -0.88
CA ASN A 67 -0.08 5.16 -0.21
C ASN A 67 -0.06 5.46 1.29
N ALA A 68 -0.52 6.66 1.69
CA ALA A 68 -0.63 7.03 3.10
C ALA A 68 -1.62 6.12 3.86
N ILE A 69 -2.77 5.78 3.24
CA ILE A 69 -3.74 4.84 3.80
C ILE A 69 -3.13 3.44 3.97
N CYS A 70 -2.49 2.91 2.91
CA CYS A 70 -1.86 1.60 2.96
C CYS A 70 -0.76 1.53 4.01
N LYS A 71 0.08 2.56 4.08
CA LYS A 71 1.15 2.67 5.08
C LYS A 71 0.59 2.71 6.50
N GLU A 72 -0.40 3.56 6.76
CA GLU A 72 -1.01 3.70 8.09
C GLU A 72 -1.63 2.38 8.59
N LEU A 73 -2.33 1.66 7.70
CA LEU A 73 -2.90 0.35 8.04
C LEU A 73 -1.83 -0.72 8.23
N THR A 74 -0.77 -0.71 7.40
CA THR A 74 0.37 -1.62 7.55
C THR A 74 1.06 -1.40 8.89
N ASP A 75 1.50 -0.17 9.15
CA ASP A 75 2.22 0.18 10.37
C ASP A 75 1.39 -0.15 11.62
N THR A 76 0.10 0.20 11.62
CA THR A 76 -0.79 -0.09 12.75
C THR A 76 -1.02 -1.59 12.95
N SER A 77 -1.04 -2.38 11.86
CA SER A 77 -1.29 -3.83 11.95
C SER A 77 -0.06 -4.64 12.38
N THR A 78 1.15 -4.12 12.17
CA THR A 78 2.41 -4.87 12.34
C THR A 78 3.35 -4.32 13.41
N ASN A 79 3.12 -3.09 13.89
CA ASN A 79 4.04 -2.38 14.80
C ASN A 79 4.39 -3.17 16.09
N GLU A 80 3.46 -3.94 16.60
CA GLU A 80 3.63 -4.72 17.84
C GLU A 80 3.77 -6.23 17.58
N LEU A 81 3.82 -6.63 16.29
CA LEU A 81 3.90 -8.04 15.93
C LEU A 81 5.21 -8.67 16.40
N VAL A 82 5.09 -9.66 17.26
CA VAL A 82 6.17 -10.59 17.60
C VAL A 82 5.76 -11.97 17.11
N SER A 83 6.43 -12.45 16.07
CA SER A 83 6.13 -13.74 15.46
C SER A 83 7.36 -14.65 15.42
N SER A 84 7.19 -15.90 15.79
CA SER A 84 8.27 -16.89 15.82
C SER A 84 7.76 -18.30 15.59
N ILE A 85 8.65 -19.15 15.08
CA ILE A 85 8.41 -20.58 14.90
C ILE A 85 9.23 -21.35 15.91
N SER A 86 8.58 -22.26 16.62
CA SER A 86 9.23 -23.23 17.52
C SER A 86 9.26 -24.63 16.91
N GLY A 87 10.24 -25.44 17.30
CA GLY A 87 10.42 -26.81 16.83
C GLY A 87 11.45 -26.99 15.71
N ASN A 88 11.83 -25.92 14.98
CA ASN A 88 12.88 -25.99 13.97
C ASN A 88 13.57 -24.62 13.76
N ASP A 89 14.85 -24.51 14.16
CA ASP A 89 15.63 -23.27 14.09
C ASP A 89 15.90 -22.83 12.64
N PHE A 90 16.09 -23.78 11.72
CA PHE A 90 16.29 -23.45 10.31
C PHE A 90 15.06 -22.76 9.73
N ILE A 91 13.87 -23.33 9.94
CA ILE A 91 12.62 -22.75 9.45
C ILE A 91 12.37 -21.38 10.10
N ASN A 92 12.58 -21.28 11.43
CA ASN A 92 12.42 -19.99 12.12
C ASN A 92 13.34 -18.92 11.55
N LYS A 93 14.62 -19.25 11.28
CA LYS A 93 15.55 -18.30 10.66
C LYS A 93 15.07 -17.81 9.28
N GLN A 94 14.56 -18.69 8.44
CA GLN A 94 14.03 -18.29 7.12
C GLN A 94 12.74 -17.47 7.25
N TYR A 95 11.88 -17.84 8.19
CA TYR A 95 10.64 -17.13 8.49
C TYR A 95 10.90 -15.69 8.99
N GLN A 96 11.96 -15.46 9.77
CA GLN A 96 12.30 -14.11 10.24
C GLN A 96 12.62 -13.13 9.09
N TYR A 97 13.04 -13.60 7.91
CA TYR A 97 13.17 -12.73 6.74
C TYR A 97 11.80 -12.26 6.23
N LEU A 98 10.79 -13.13 6.20
CA LEU A 98 9.41 -12.75 5.86
C LEU A 98 8.88 -11.66 6.81
N ILE A 99 9.10 -11.83 8.11
CA ILE A 99 8.65 -10.86 9.13
C ILE A 99 9.41 -9.54 9.00
N LYS A 100 10.70 -9.58 8.70
CA LYS A 100 11.49 -8.37 8.48
C LYS A 100 10.98 -7.53 7.32
N ASP A 101 10.54 -8.17 6.25
CA ASP A 101 10.08 -7.52 5.02
C ASP A 101 8.56 -7.25 5.04
N ILE A 102 7.87 -7.49 6.18
CA ILE A 102 6.40 -7.46 6.27
C ILE A 102 5.81 -6.11 5.88
N ASN A 103 6.45 -5.02 6.27
CA ASN A 103 5.93 -3.67 6.00
C ASN A 103 5.88 -3.39 4.50
N ASP A 104 6.87 -3.84 3.75
CA ASP A 104 6.93 -3.62 2.31
C ASP A 104 5.86 -4.45 1.58
N TRP A 105 5.87 -5.77 1.77
CA TRP A 105 4.95 -6.62 1.02
C TRP A 105 3.48 -6.49 1.46
N LEU A 106 3.22 -6.17 2.75
CA LEU A 106 1.86 -5.93 3.22
C LEU A 106 1.30 -4.62 2.68
N GLN A 107 2.12 -3.56 2.63
CA GLN A 107 1.70 -2.28 2.05
C GLN A 107 1.31 -2.46 0.58
N TRP A 108 2.07 -3.23 -0.20
CA TRP A 108 1.70 -3.60 -1.58
C TRP A 108 0.41 -4.43 -1.61
N GLY A 109 0.30 -5.46 -0.77
CA GLY A 109 -0.89 -6.29 -0.70
C GLY A 109 -2.17 -5.50 -0.38
N LEU A 110 -2.11 -4.55 0.55
CA LEU A 110 -3.22 -3.65 0.86
C LEU A 110 -3.51 -2.66 -0.27
N GLY A 111 -2.49 -2.23 -0.99
CA GLY A 111 -2.60 -1.27 -2.08
C GLY A 111 -3.11 -1.87 -3.38
N GLU A 112 -2.79 -3.12 -3.67
CA GLU A 112 -3.15 -3.83 -4.90
C GLU A 112 -4.35 -4.80 -4.72
N GLY A 113 -4.87 -4.88 -3.49
CA GLY A 113 -5.97 -5.79 -3.16
C GLY A 113 -5.51 -7.19 -2.74
N GLY A 114 -4.24 -7.50 -2.86
CA GLY A 114 -3.61 -8.75 -2.44
C GLY A 114 -2.24 -8.92 -3.04
N ILE A 115 -1.47 -9.86 -2.51
CA ILE A 115 -0.13 -10.21 -2.97
C ILE A 115 0.07 -11.72 -2.83
N ALA A 116 0.70 -12.33 -3.82
CA ALA A 116 1.05 -13.74 -3.72
C ALA A 116 2.47 -13.89 -3.17
N LEU A 117 2.64 -14.83 -2.25
CA LEU A 117 3.91 -15.19 -1.65
C LEU A 117 4.29 -16.57 -2.18
N LYS A 118 5.41 -16.62 -2.89
CA LYS A 118 5.89 -17.84 -3.54
C LYS A 118 7.23 -18.25 -2.96
N PRO A 119 7.25 -19.13 -1.93
CA PRO A 119 8.48 -19.72 -1.44
C PRO A 119 9.11 -20.65 -2.46
N TYR A 120 10.44 -20.66 -2.53
CA TYR A 120 11.22 -21.60 -3.36
C TYR A 120 12.58 -21.87 -2.72
N ILE A 121 13.27 -22.90 -3.21
CA ILE A 121 14.60 -23.28 -2.73
C ILE A 121 15.66 -22.60 -3.59
N SER A 122 16.57 -21.85 -2.96
CA SER A 122 17.76 -21.29 -3.58
C SER A 122 18.96 -21.43 -2.66
N ASN A 123 20.07 -21.98 -3.14
CA ASN A 123 21.31 -22.17 -2.38
C ASN A 123 21.11 -22.86 -1.01
N ASN A 124 20.30 -23.92 -0.95
CA ASN A 124 19.91 -24.64 0.27
C ASN A 124 19.21 -23.75 1.33
N GLN A 125 18.62 -22.65 0.93
CA GLN A 125 17.78 -21.77 1.74
C GLN A 125 16.38 -21.69 1.12
N ILE A 126 15.40 -21.32 1.94
CA ILE A 126 14.03 -21.05 1.47
C ILE A 126 13.91 -19.54 1.32
N VAL A 127 13.66 -19.08 0.10
CA VAL A 127 13.47 -17.68 -0.26
C VAL A 127 12.02 -17.48 -0.64
N ILE A 128 11.49 -16.29 -0.48
CA ILE A 128 10.11 -15.95 -0.86
C ILE A 128 10.12 -14.83 -1.89
N ASP A 129 9.47 -15.07 -3.03
CA ASP A 129 9.14 -14.02 -3.98
C ASP A 129 7.78 -13.42 -3.62
N TYR A 130 7.71 -12.09 -3.65
CA TYR A 130 6.49 -11.31 -3.48
C TYR A 130 5.95 -10.91 -4.85
N ILE A 131 4.84 -11.51 -5.25
CA ILE A 131 4.30 -11.38 -6.61
C ILE A 131 3.11 -10.41 -6.59
N HIS A 132 3.27 -9.29 -7.28
CA HIS A 132 2.26 -8.25 -7.42
C HIS A 132 1.00 -8.74 -8.16
N ALA A 133 -0.12 -8.07 -7.92
CA ALA A 133 -1.41 -8.48 -8.47
C ALA A 133 -1.46 -8.51 -10.01
N ASP A 134 -0.67 -7.68 -10.69
CA ASP A 134 -0.56 -7.65 -12.15
C ASP A 134 0.33 -8.76 -12.76
N MET A 135 1.04 -9.51 -11.91
CA MET A 135 1.91 -10.63 -12.28
C MET A 135 1.37 -11.99 -11.80
N PHE A 136 0.21 -12.00 -11.17
CA PHE A 136 -0.43 -13.16 -10.57
C PHE A 136 -1.79 -13.43 -11.21
N PHE A 137 -1.94 -14.59 -11.84
CA PHE A 137 -3.14 -14.98 -12.59
C PHE A 137 -3.73 -16.28 -12.04
N PRO A 138 -4.73 -16.22 -11.12
CA PRO A 138 -5.49 -17.39 -10.69
C PRO A 138 -6.15 -18.12 -11.86
N VAL A 139 -6.05 -19.44 -11.84
CA VAL A 139 -6.65 -20.34 -12.86
C VAL A 139 -7.79 -21.14 -12.21
N GLU A 140 -7.51 -21.78 -11.06
CA GLU A 140 -8.52 -22.57 -10.34
C GLU A 140 -8.57 -22.15 -8.88
N PHE A 141 -9.75 -22.23 -8.31
CA PHE A 141 -9.97 -22.02 -6.88
C PHE A 141 -11.14 -22.89 -6.38
N ASN A 142 -11.13 -23.23 -5.11
CA ASN A 142 -12.14 -24.06 -4.49
C ASN A 142 -13.36 -23.24 -4.02
N ASN A 143 -14.36 -23.92 -3.47
CA ASN A 143 -15.60 -23.31 -2.95
C ASN A 143 -15.35 -22.33 -1.78
N ARG A 144 -14.19 -22.39 -1.11
CA ARG A 144 -13.75 -21.45 -0.08
C ARG A 144 -12.99 -20.27 -0.65
N ARG A 145 -12.87 -20.20 -1.99
CA ARG A 145 -12.08 -19.20 -2.73
C ARG A 145 -10.57 -19.27 -2.47
N GLU A 146 -10.07 -20.42 -1.99
CA GLU A 146 -8.65 -20.69 -1.92
C GLU A 146 -8.14 -21.04 -3.31
N ILE A 147 -7.10 -20.35 -3.77
CA ILE A 147 -6.54 -20.52 -5.11
C ILE A 147 -5.72 -21.81 -5.13
N THR A 148 -6.08 -22.74 -6.00
CA THR A 148 -5.44 -24.05 -6.13
C THR A 148 -4.53 -24.14 -7.37
N ALA A 149 -4.76 -23.30 -8.38
CA ALA A 149 -3.89 -23.18 -9.52
C ALA A 149 -3.73 -21.71 -9.94
N ALA A 150 -2.50 -21.33 -10.29
CA ALA A 150 -2.18 -19.97 -10.71
C ALA A 150 -0.99 -19.94 -11.68
N VAL A 151 -0.95 -18.89 -12.51
CA VAL A 151 0.20 -18.57 -13.35
C VAL A 151 0.92 -17.37 -12.74
N PHE A 152 2.22 -17.47 -12.58
CA PHE A 152 3.13 -16.42 -12.16
C PHE A 152 3.92 -15.93 -13.37
N LEU A 153 3.93 -14.62 -13.59
CA LEU A 153 4.68 -14.00 -14.67
C LEU A 153 5.92 -13.31 -14.09
N GLU A 154 7.07 -13.64 -14.62
CA GLU A 154 8.33 -12.94 -14.36
C GLU A 154 8.84 -12.32 -15.66
N GLN A 155 9.33 -11.08 -15.60
CA GLN A 155 9.89 -10.40 -16.78
C GLN A 155 11.26 -9.81 -16.51
N ILE A 156 12.19 -10.05 -17.43
CA ILE A 156 13.55 -9.52 -17.42
C ILE A 156 13.80 -8.75 -18.70
N THR A 157 14.22 -7.48 -18.59
CA THR A 157 14.57 -6.67 -19.76
C THR A 157 16.08 -6.64 -19.95
N LYS A 158 16.56 -7.12 -21.11
CA LYS A 158 17.96 -7.07 -21.51
C LYS A 158 18.11 -6.38 -22.87
N GLY A 159 18.60 -5.16 -22.87
CA GLY A 159 18.74 -4.35 -24.07
C GLY A 159 17.41 -4.05 -24.74
N LYS A 160 17.20 -4.59 -25.96
CA LYS A 160 15.96 -4.44 -26.74
C LYS A 160 15.06 -5.66 -26.65
N HIS A 161 15.32 -6.57 -25.72
CA HIS A 161 14.53 -7.78 -25.56
C HIS A 161 13.90 -7.81 -24.18
N ILE A 162 12.67 -8.25 -24.12
CA ILE A 162 11.97 -8.61 -22.90
C ILE A 162 11.80 -10.11 -22.91
N TYR A 163 12.34 -10.73 -21.87
CA TYR A 163 12.20 -12.15 -21.59
C TYR A 163 11.13 -12.33 -20.56
N SER A 164 10.15 -13.19 -20.83
CA SER A 164 9.04 -13.49 -19.94
C SER A 164 9.07 -14.97 -19.58
N ARG A 165 8.96 -15.28 -18.29
CA ARG A 165 8.75 -16.64 -17.79
C ARG A 165 7.34 -16.75 -17.25
N LEU A 166 6.59 -17.73 -17.73
CA LEU A 166 5.34 -18.17 -17.15
C LEU A 166 5.63 -19.41 -16.32
N GLU A 167 5.33 -19.35 -15.04
CA GLU A 167 5.38 -20.46 -14.12
C GLU A 167 3.94 -20.83 -13.75
N TYR A 168 3.44 -21.93 -14.30
CA TYR A 168 2.13 -22.46 -13.98
C TYR A 168 2.24 -23.45 -12.84
N GLN A 169 1.55 -23.18 -11.75
CA GLN A 169 1.49 -24.02 -10.57
C GLN A 169 0.07 -24.53 -10.37
N LYS A 170 -0.09 -25.84 -10.15
CA LYS A 170 -1.39 -26.47 -9.88
C LYS A 170 -1.28 -27.47 -8.75
N PHE A 171 -2.17 -27.36 -7.77
CA PHE A 171 -2.35 -28.33 -6.69
C PHE A 171 -3.62 -29.14 -6.90
N GLU A 172 -3.45 -30.44 -7.07
CA GLU A 172 -4.55 -31.37 -7.25
C GLU A 172 -4.22 -32.75 -6.65
N ASN A 173 -5.16 -33.35 -5.94
CA ASN A 173 -5.05 -34.72 -5.38
C ASN A 173 -3.77 -34.97 -4.54
N GLY A 174 -3.30 -33.95 -3.80
CA GLY A 174 -2.11 -34.09 -2.96
C GLY A 174 -0.78 -33.97 -3.71
N ILE A 175 -0.81 -33.56 -4.95
CA ILE A 175 0.35 -33.31 -5.81
C ILE A 175 0.33 -31.84 -6.22
N HIS A 176 1.48 -31.19 -6.16
CA HIS A 176 1.68 -29.84 -6.70
C HIS A 176 2.62 -29.92 -7.90
N THR A 177 2.16 -29.49 -9.04
CA THR A 177 2.89 -29.47 -10.32
C THR A 177 3.40 -28.07 -10.62
N PHE A 178 4.57 -28.00 -11.23
CA PHE A 178 5.24 -26.77 -11.67
C PHE A 178 5.62 -26.91 -13.13
N ASP A 179 5.11 -26.03 -13.98
CA ASP A 179 5.43 -25.96 -15.40
C ASP A 179 6.02 -24.59 -15.75
N ASN A 180 7.23 -24.55 -16.31
CA ASN A 180 7.95 -23.35 -16.67
C ASN A 180 8.06 -23.17 -18.18
N TYR A 181 7.64 -22.01 -18.67
CA TYR A 181 7.71 -21.64 -20.09
C TYR A 181 8.42 -20.30 -20.24
N ALA A 182 9.36 -20.21 -21.19
CA ALA A 182 10.10 -18.99 -21.45
C ALA A 182 9.77 -18.42 -22.83
N PHE A 183 9.69 -17.09 -22.91
CA PHE A 183 9.35 -16.35 -24.12
C PHE A 183 10.30 -15.17 -24.30
N VAL A 184 10.48 -14.73 -25.56
CA VAL A 184 11.23 -13.52 -25.88
C VAL A 184 10.50 -12.67 -26.90
N ARG A 185 10.46 -11.36 -26.64
CA ARG A 185 9.99 -10.36 -27.61
C ARG A 185 10.97 -9.21 -27.76
N LYS A 186 10.93 -8.55 -28.92
CA LYS A 186 11.69 -7.32 -29.14
C LYS A 186 10.84 -6.12 -28.74
N THR A 187 11.45 -5.17 -28.04
CA THR A 187 10.84 -3.88 -27.76
C THR A 187 11.47 -2.79 -28.61
N TYR A 188 10.65 -1.95 -29.25
CA TYR A 188 11.13 -0.84 -30.08
C TYR A 188 11.27 0.46 -29.32
N ASN A 189 10.55 0.64 -28.20
CA ASN A 189 10.58 1.80 -27.34
C ASN A 189 10.65 1.42 -25.87
N ARG A 190 11.58 2.00 -25.11
CA ARG A 190 11.74 1.77 -23.66
C ARG A 190 10.52 2.26 -22.84
N GLU A 191 9.84 3.31 -23.36
CA GLU A 191 8.68 3.92 -22.70
C GLU A 191 7.33 3.25 -23.02
N ALA A 192 7.27 2.42 -24.08
CA ALA A 192 6.05 1.69 -24.47
C ALA A 192 5.76 0.46 -23.59
N ASN A 193 6.44 0.28 -22.48
CA ASN A 193 6.64 -1.02 -21.86
C ASN A 193 5.69 -1.38 -20.72
N LEU A 194 4.78 -0.51 -20.34
CA LEU A 194 4.01 -0.72 -19.12
C LEU A 194 2.66 -1.46 -19.28
N ASN A 195 2.23 -1.74 -20.53
CA ASN A 195 0.91 -2.38 -20.78
C ASN A 195 1.04 -3.64 -21.63
N GLN A 196 1.86 -4.65 -21.21
CA GLN A 196 2.47 -5.45 -22.25
C GLN A 196 2.45 -6.96 -22.06
N TYR A 197 1.50 -7.44 -21.29
CA TYR A 197 1.19 -8.87 -21.23
C TYR A 197 0.46 -9.36 -22.48
N SER A 198 0.08 -8.45 -23.39
CA SER A 198 -0.68 -8.77 -24.60
C SER A 198 0.16 -9.55 -25.65
N ASP A 199 1.49 -9.49 -25.57
CA ASP A 199 2.37 -10.25 -26.47
C ASP A 199 3.58 -10.79 -25.71
N LEU A 200 3.62 -12.09 -25.48
CA LEU A 200 4.75 -12.78 -24.87
C LEU A 200 5.91 -12.96 -25.86
N GLY A 201 5.62 -12.87 -27.18
CA GLY A 201 6.58 -13.12 -28.24
C GLY A 201 6.74 -14.60 -28.56
N ASN A 202 7.95 -14.99 -28.97
CA ASN A 202 8.25 -16.37 -29.35
C ASN A 202 8.70 -17.19 -28.14
N GLN A 203 8.21 -18.42 -28.05
CA GLN A 203 8.69 -19.37 -27.05
C GLN A 203 10.16 -19.74 -27.32
N ILE A 204 10.94 -19.79 -26.26
CA ILE A 204 12.37 -20.14 -26.28
C ILE A 204 12.67 -21.23 -25.25
N ASN A 205 13.85 -21.80 -25.32
CA ASN A 205 14.31 -22.73 -24.30
C ASN A 205 14.56 -21.99 -22.98
N LEU A 206 14.00 -22.49 -21.88
CA LEU A 206 14.14 -21.93 -20.51
C LEU A 206 15.61 -21.75 -20.14
N HIS A 207 16.44 -22.77 -20.42
CA HIS A 207 17.87 -22.78 -20.07
C HIS A 207 18.73 -21.84 -20.94
N SER A 208 18.16 -21.18 -21.97
CA SER A 208 18.87 -20.18 -22.77
C SER A 208 19.08 -18.86 -22.02
N ILE A 209 18.40 -18.67 -20.88
CA ILE A 209 18.45 -17.48 -20.06
C ILE A 209 19.23 -17.80 -18.78
N PRO A 210 20.34 -17.10 -18.48
CA PRO A 210 21.19 -17.43 -17.34
C PRO A 210 20.46 -17.45 -16.00
N GLU A 211 19.48 -16.57 -15.79
CA GLU A 211 18.68 -16.49 -14.56
C GLU A 211 17.75 -17.68 -14.38
N TRP A 212 17.41 -18.40 -15.44
CA TRP A 212 16.49 -19.53 -15.43
C TRP A 212 17.17 -20.85 -15.80
N MET A 213 18.51 -20.85 -15.94
CA MET A 213 19.27 -22.01 -16.44
C MET A 213 19.14 -23.24 -15.52
N ASP A 214 19.01 -23.01 -14.22
CA ASP A 214 18.91 -24.06 -13.20
C ASP A 214 17.46 -24.48 -12.89
N LEU A 215 16.46 -23.90 -13.59
CA LEU A 215 15.06 -24.24 -13.38
C LEU A 215 14.66 -25.43 -14.25
N GLU A 216 13.94 -26.38 -13.66
CA GLU A 216 13.37 -27.50 -14.40
C GLU A 216 12.10 -27.04 -15.16
N PRO A 217 11.93 -27.46 -16.44
CA PRO A 217 10.72 -27.15 -17.21
C PRO A 217 9.44 -27.70 -16.57
N HIS A 218 9.54 -28.88 -15.95
CA HIS A 218 8.44 -29.54 -15.26
C HIS A 218 8.95 -30.34 -14.06
N TYR A 219 8.30 -30.17 -12.91
CA TYR A 219 8.52 -31.01 -11.75
C TYR A 219 7.28 -31.09 -10.87
N GLU A 220 7.25 -32.09 -9.98
CA GLU A 220 6.12 -32.35 -9.08
C GLU A 220 6.59 -32.59 -7.66
N ILE A 221 5.77 -32.15 -6.70
CA ILE A 221 5.95 -32.43 -5.27
C ILE A 221 4.66 -33.10 -4.77
N GLY A 222 4.77 -34.33 -4.32
CA GLY A 222 3.65 -35.11 -3.80
C GLY A 222 3.59 -35.17 -2.28
N ASN A 223 2.54 -35.83 -1.77
CA ASN A 223 2.26 -35.99 -0.33
C ASN A 223 2.08 -34.67 0.42
N ILE A 224 1.42 -33.71 -0.20
CA ILE A 224 1.14 -32.41 0.38
C ILE A 224 -0.37 -32.19 0.50
N SER A 225 -0.78 -31.31 1.41
CA SER A 225 -2.20 -31.04 1.71
C SER A 225 -2.68 -29.67 1.27
N ARG A 226 -1.78 -28.78 0.86
CA ARG A 226 -2.08 -27.41 0.44
C ARG A 226 -1.20 -27.00 -0.74
N PRO A 227 -1.57 -25.98 -1.56
CA PRO A 227 -0.71 -25.39 -2.57
C PRO A 227 0.63 -24.92 -1.99
N LEU A 228 1.68 -24.88 -2.81
CA LEU A 228 3.02 -24.43 -2.41
C LEU A 228 3.25 -22.93 -2.70
N PHE A 229 2.19 -22.16 -2.76
CA PHE A 229 2.18 -20.70 -2.72
C PHE A 229 1.07 -20.24 -1.79
N ALA A 230 1.22 -19.09 -1.18
CA ALA A 230 0.21 -18.44 -0.37
C ALA A 230 -0.27 -17.15 -1.03
N TYR A 231 -1.50 -16.74 -0.76
CA TYR A 231 -2.05 -15.48 -1.25
C TYR A 231 -2.61 -14.69 -0.06
N PHE A 232 -2.01 -13.53 0.19
CA PHE A 232 -2.60 -12.54 1.09
C PHE A 232 -3.70 -11.82 0.33
N LYS A 233 -4.92 -11.92 0.83
CA LYS A 233 -6.07 -11.20 0.31
C LYS A 233 -6.37 -10.02 1.23
N ALA A 234 -6.33 -8.79 0.71
CA ALA A 234 -6.75 -7.64 1.49
C ALA A 234 -8.21 -7.82 1.95
N PRO A 235 -8.53 -7.56 3.24
CA PRO A 235 -9.87 -7.75 3.77
C PRO A 235 -10.91 -6.92 3.04
N GLY A 236 -12.08 -7.50 2.79
CA GLY A 236 -13.20 -6.84 2.13
C GLY A 236 -13.89 -7.69 1.08
N ILE A 237 -15.02 -7.19 0.60
CA ILE A 237 -15.80 -7.81 -0.45
C ILE A 237 -15.34 -7.23 -1.79
N ASN A 238 -14.96 -8.09 -2.73
CA ASN A 238 -14.63 -7.65 -4.08
C ASN A 238 -15.90 -7.17 -4.79
N THR A 239 -16.05 -5.85 -4.88
CA THR A 239 -17.19 -5.16 -5.49
C THR A 239 -17.03 -4.99 -7.01
N ASP A 240 -15.84 -5.17 -7.56
CA ASP A 240 -15.58 -5.09 -9.01
C ASP A 240 -15.90 -6.40 -9.69
N ASP A 241 -15.62 -7.53 -9.04
CA ASP A 241 -15.91 -8.87 -9.55
C ASP A 241 -16.25 -9.81 -8.38
N PHE A 242 -17.56 -10.05 -8.19
CA PHE A 242 -18.04 -10.92 -7.11
C PHE A 242 -17.65 -12.39 -7.29
N THR A 243 -17.22 -12.80 -8.48
CA THR A 243 -16.82 -14.18 -8.78
C THR A 243 -15.32 -14.41 -8.56
N SER A 244 -14.52 -13.36 -8.62
CA SER A 244 -13.06 -13.42 -8.48
C SER A 244 -12.62 -13.84 -7.08
N PRO A 245 -11.60 -14.70 -6.94
CA PRO A 245 -10.99 -15.02 -5.66
C PRO A 245 -10.10 -13.88 -5.12
N LEU A 246 -9.73 -12.91 -5.97
CA LEU A 246 -8.85 -11.81 -5.64
C LEU A 246 -9.51 -10.78 -4.72
N GLY A 247 -8.72 -10.09 -3.92
CA GLY A 247 -9.16 -8.98 -3.07
C GLY A 247 -9.24 -7.65 -3.82
N ILE A 248 -9.54 -6.59 -3.07
CA ILE A 248 -9.58 -5.19 -3.52
C ILE A 248 -8.73 -4.34 -2.59
N PRO A 249 -8.16 -3.21 -3.05
CA PRO A 249 -7.33 -2.37 -2.19
C PRO A 249 -8.13 -1.75 -1.04
N CYS A 250 -7.46 -1.53 0.09
CA CYS A 250 -8.07 -0.97 1.29
C CYS A 250 -8.68 0.43 1.09
N TYR A 251 -8.28 1.16 0.04
CA TYR A 251 -8.82 2.48 -0.34
C TYR A 251 -9.85 2.42 -1.48
N LYS A 252 -10.29 1.24 -1.90
CA LYS A 252 -11.21 1.07 -3.04
C LYS A 252 -12.44 1.99 -2.97
N GLU A 253 -13.12 2.01 -1.83
CA GLU A 253 -14.34 2.80 -1.62
C GLU A 253 -14.08 4.31 -1.54
N ALA A 254 -12.81 4.71 -1.47
CA ALA A 254 -12.40 6.10 -1.41
C ALA A 254 -11.80 6.65 -2.72
N ILE A 255 -11.65 5.85 -3.78
CA ILE A 255 -10.97 6.27 -5.03
C ILE A 255 -11.56 7.58 -5.58
N ASN A 256 -12.89 7.69 -5.66
CA ASN A 256 -13.55 8.91 -6.16
C ASN A 256 -13.34 10.12 -5.23
N LEU A 257 -13.20 9.88 -3.93
CA LEU A 257 -12.92 10.94 -2.95
C LEU A 257 -11.45 11.36 -3.01
N ILE A 258 -10.52 10.43 -3.24
CA ILE A 258 -9.11 10.72 -3.47
C ILE A 258 -8.96 11.63 -4.68
N LYS A 259 -9.60 11.30 -5.81
CA LYS A 259 -9.67 12.17 -6.98
C LYS A 259 -10.18 13.57 -6.62
N LYS A 260 -11.28 13.66 -5.85
CA LYS A 260 -11.86 14.94 -5.45
C LYS A 260 -10.98 15.72 -4.47
N ALA A 261 -10.23 15.04 -3.60
CA ALA A 261 -9.25 15.67 -2.72
C ALA A 261 -8.12 16.33 -3.52
N GLU A 262 -7.57 15.64 -4.51
CA GLU A 262 -6.50 16.13 -5.37
C GLU A 262 -6.96 17.32 -6.24
N GLU A 263 -8.16 17.24 -6.83
CA GLU A 263 -8.79 18.37 -7.54
C GLU A 263 -9.06 19.58 -6.61
N GLN A 264 -9.50 19.33 -5.37
CA GLN A 264 -9.77 20.39 -4.40
C GLN A 264 -8.49 21.05 -3.89
N TYR A 265 -7.43 20.27 -3.70
CA TYR A 265 -6.13 20.80 -3.30
C TYR A 265 -5.50 21.67 -4.38
N SER A 266 -5.66 21.31 -5.65
CA SER A 266 -5.27 22.16 -6.79
C SER A 266 -5.97 23.51 -6.75
N ARG A 267 -7.29 23.53 -6.48
CA ARG A 267 -8.05 24.80 -6.33
C ARG A 267 -7.60 25.61 -5.12
N TYR A 268 -7.24 24.98 -4.03
CA TYR A 268 -6.68 25.63 -2.85
C TYR A 268 -5.36 26.34 -3.16
N LEU A 269 -4.46 25.68 -3.87
CA LEU A 269 -3.20 26.28 -4.32
C LEU A 269 -3.43 27.42 -5.33
N TRP A 270 -4.39 27.23 -6.23
CA TRP A 270 -4.76 28.27 -7.20
C TRP A 270 -5.32 29.53 -6.53
N GLU A 271 -6.04 29.41 -5.39
CA GLU A 271 -6.51 30.55 -4.60
C GLU A 271 -5.36 31.43 -4.12
N TYR A 272 -4.26 30.83 -3.66
CA TYR A 272 -3.05 31.60 -3.30
C TYR A 272 -2.40 32.24 -4.50
N GLN A 273 -2.29 31.54 -5.63
CA GLN A 273 -1.71 32.07 -6.85
C GLN A 273 -2.56 33.20 -7.42
N GLY A 274 -3.88 33.03 -7.47
CA GLY A 274 -4.82 34.02 -7.98
C GLY A 274 -5.00 35.21 -7.04
N GLY A 275 -4.81 35.01 -5.72
CA GLY A 275 -4.87 36.03 -4.70
C GLY A 275 -3.57 36.78 -4.42
N GLU A 276 -2.50 36.53 -5.19
CA GLU A 276 -1.23 37.20 -5.02
C GLU A 276 -1.38 38.72 -5.13
N LEU A 277 -0.75 39.45 -4.22
CA LEU A 277 -0.69 40.90 -4.27
C LEU A 277 -0.10 41.36 -5.62
N ALA A 278 -0.87 42.13 -6.34
CA ALA A 278 -0.41 42.73 -7.58
C ALA A 278 -0.65 44.25 -7.60
N ILE A 279 0.21 44.97 -8.32
CA ILE A 279 0.07 46.38 -8.60
C ILE A 279 -0.24 46.52 -10.08
N ASP A 280 -1.46 46.90 -10.37
CA ASP A 280 -1.89 47.25 -11.72
C ASP A 280 -1.44 48.66 -12.01
N ALA A 281 -0.51 48.85 -12.97
CA ALA A 281 0.10 50.13 -13.26
C ALA A 281 0.10 50.40 -14.78
N SER A 282 -0.18 51.66 -15.16
CA SER A 282 -0.06 52.04 -16.56
C SER A 282 1.37 51.91 -17.08
N VAL A 283 1.52 51.43 -18.31
CA VAL A 283 2.82 51.33 -18.97
C VAL A 283 3.58 52.67 -18.97
N ASP A 284 2.87 53.78 -19.02
CA ASP A 284 3.44 55.14 -19.01
C ASP A 284 4.21 55.50 -17.73
N LEU A 285 4.07 54.70 -16.68
CA LEU A 285 4.77 54.89 -15.41
C LEU A 285 6.15 54.23 -15.36
N PHE A 286 6.51 53.48 -16.38
CA PHE A 286 7.77 52.75 -16.46
C PHE A 286 8.65 53.25 -17.61
N ASP A 287 9.96 53.17 -17.42
CA ASP A 287 10.89 53.34 -18.52
C ASP A 287 10.74 52.19 -19.54
N ILE A 288 10.89 52.51 -20.81
CA ILE A 288 10.78 51.51 -21.87
C ILE A 288 12.19 51.03 -22.27
N GLU A 289 12.38 49.72 -22.34
CA GLU A 289 13.65 49.13 -22.76
C GLU A 289 13.92 49.41 -24.25
N LYS A 290 15.09 49.99 -24.55
CA LYS A 290 15.49 50.28 -25.92
C LYS A 290 15.72 48.99 -26.72
N GLY A 291 14.79 48.66 -27.60
CA GLY A 291 14.88 47.52 -28.53
C GLY A 291 13.76 46.50 -28.41
N THR A 292 13.10 46.35 -27.26
CA THR A 292 11.98 45.42 -27.05
C THR A 292 10.63 46.09 -26.91
N ASN A 293 10.60 47.41 -26.67
CA ASN A 293 9.39 48.18 -26.33
C ASN A 293 8.68 47.67 -25.07
N GLU A 294 9.32 46.88 -24.22
CA GLU A 294 8.75 46.38 -22.97
C GLU A 294 9.01 47.33 -21.79
N PRO A 295 8.09 47.46 -20.84
CA PRO A 295 8.30 48.32 -19.66
C PRO A 295 9.36 47.70 -18.74
N VAL A 296 10.29 48.52 -18.28
CA VAL A 296 11.35 48.13 -17.34
C VAL A 296 10.79 48.07 -15.94
N LEU A 297 10.47 46.88 -15.48
CA LEU A 297 9.95 46.66 -14.13
C LEU A 297 11.08 46.62 -13.07
N PRO A 298 10.83 47.02 -11.83
CA PRO A 298 11.81 46.95 -10.74
C PRO A 298 12.44 45.56 -10.60
N LYS A 299 13.78 45.51 -10.48
CA LYS A 299 14.51 44.25 -10.37
C LYS A 299 14.02 43.39 -9.22
N GLY A 300 13.77 42.09 -9.52
CA GLY A 300 13.30 41.10 -8.56
C GLY A 300 11.81 41.22 -8.19
N LYS A 301 11.04 42.13 -8.79
CA LYS A 301 9.63 42.36 -8.50
C LYS A 301 8.70 42.26 -9.72
N LYS A 302 9.14 41.60 -10.80
CA LYS A 302 8.35 41.47 -12.03
C LYS A 302 6.96 40.88 -11.77
N ARG A 303 6.85 39.96 -10.81
CA ARG A 303 5.61 39.27 -10.43
C ARG A 303 4.61 40.16 -9.70
N LEU A 304 5.08 41.23 -9.08
CA LEU A 304 4.25 42.20 -8.34
C LEU A 304 3.50 43.16 -9.26
N TYR A 305 4.07 43.48 -10.45
CA TYR A 305 3.51 44.48 -11.34
C TYR A 305 2.81 43.82 -12.53
N ARG A 306 1.54 44.21 -12.76
CA ARG A 306 0.81 43.95 -13.99
C ARG A 306 0.64 45.26 -14.73
N THR A 307 1.18 45.32 -15.96
CA THR A 307 1.13 46.53 -16.77
C THR A 307 -0.07 46.46 -17.71
N TYR A 308 -0.73 47.57 -17.92
CA TYR A 308 -1.82 47.71 -18.87
C TYR A 308 -1.69 49.01 -19.69
N ASP A 309 -2.32 49.00 -20.89
CA ASP A 309 -2.33 50.17 -21.74
C ASP A 309 -3.47 51.10 -21.33
N TYR A 310 -3.20 52.40 -21.22
CA TYR A 310 -4.13 53.42 -20.70
C TYR A 310 -5.44 53.53 -21.50
N GLU A 311 -5.42 53.27 -22.81
CA GLU A 311 -6.58 53.34 -23.68
C GLU A 311 -7.68 52.33 -23.31
N VAL A 312 -7.36 51.26 -22.68
CA VAL A 312 -8.30 50.18 -22.34
C VAL A 312 -9.17 50.52 -21.10
N THR A 313 -8.70 51.43 -20.24
CA THR A 313 -9.39 51.78 -18.99
C THR A 313 -10.50 52.79 -19.13
N THR A 314 -10.62 53.47 -20.28
CA THR A 314 -11.65 54.47 -20.55
C THR A 314 -13.02 53.89 -20.97
N ILE A 315 -13.14 52.57 -21.16
CA ILE A 315 -14.37 51.95 -21.69
C ILE A 315 -15.29 51.39 -20.54
N GLY A 316 -14.88 51.47 -19.30
CA GLY A 316 -15.66 50.98 -18.15
C GLY A 316 -16.15 52.07 -17.22
N ASN A 317 -17.40 52.48 -17.38
CA ASN A 317 -18.28 53.17 -16.38
C ASN A 317 -17.59 54.13 -15.38
N GLY A 318 -17.40 55.40 -15.72
CA GLY A 318 -17.45 56.53 -14.75
C GLY A 318 -16.47 56.49 -13.56
N GLY A 319 -15.38 55.77 -13.59
CA GLY A 319 -14.41 55.66 -12.53
C GLY A 319 -13.17 56.53 -12.77
N SER A 320 -12.68 57.19 -11.77
CA SER A 320 -11.48 57.99 -11.80
C SER A 320 -10.30 57.30 -12.48
N ASN A 321 -9.57 58.01 -13.34
CA ASN A 321 -8.32 57.61 -13.98
C ASN A 321 -7.28 57.20 -12.92
N LYS A 322 -7.21 55.98 -12.52
CA LYS A 322 -6.16 55.48 -11.61
C LYS A 322 -4.99 54.96 -12.46
N PHE A 323 -3.87 55.63 -12.44
CA PHE A 323 -2.63 55.17 -13.04
C PHE A 323 -2.01 53.98 -12.32
N ILE A 324 -2.41 53.78 -11.06
CA ILE A 324 -2.00 52.66 -10.18
C ILE A 324 -3.21 52.15 -9.43
N ASP A 325 -3.41 50.87 -9.46
CA ASP A 325 -4.38 50.18 -8.58
C ASP A 325 -3.70 49.00 -7.89
N VAL A 326 -4.13 48.68 -6.68
CA VAL A 326 -3.56 47.57 -5.88
C VAL A 326 -4.57 46.46 -5.81
N PHE A 327 -4.25 45.35 -6.42
CA PHE A 327 -5.04 44.14 -6.32
C PHE A 327 -4.57 43.34 -5.09
N ALA A 328 -5.36 43.35 -4.04
CA ALA A 328 -5.11 42.64 -2.78
C ALA A 328 -6.41 41.99 -2.31
N PRO A 329 -6.89 40.94 -2.95
CA PRO A 329 -8.12 40.27 -2.57
C PRO A 329 -7.97 39.56 -1.23
N THR A 330 -9.08 39.43 -0.50
CA THR A 330 -9.13 38.59 0.70
C THR A 330 -9.11 37.12 0.29
N LEU A 331 -8.16 36.36 0.79
CA LEU A 331 -8.06 34.93 0.52
C LEU A 331 -9.19 34.16 1.21
N ARG A 332 -9.71 33.12 0.57
CA ARG A 332 -10.73 32.20 1.09
C ARG A 332 -10.10 30.89 1.58
N ASP A 333 -8.84 30.93 1.97
CA ASP A 333 -8.00 29.82 2.36
C ASP A 333 -8.62 28.93 3.45
N GLU A 334 -9.21 29.50 4.50
CA GLU A 334 -9.90 28.76 5.55
C GLU A 334 -11.07 27.91 5.02
N SER A 335 -11.83 28.43 4.06
CA SER A 335 -12.94 27.72 3.44
C SER A 335 -12.47 26.55 2.60
N TYR A 336 -11.37 26.73 1.85
CA TYR A 336 -10.75 25.68 1.06
C TYR A 336 -10.12 24.60 1.95
N ALA A 337 -9.36 25.00 2.97
CA ALA A 337 -8.77 24.09 3.95
C ALA A 337 -9.85 23.25 4.68
N ARG A 338 -10.92 23.87 5.13
CA ARG A 338 -12.06 23.17 5.76
C ARG A 338 -12.74 22.20 4.80
N GLY A 339 -12.94 22.59 3.54
CA GLY A 339 -13.52 21.74 2.50
C GLY A 339 -12.65 20.52 2.22
N PHE A 340 -11.35 20.71 2.05
CA PHE A 340 -10.38 19.66 1.86
C PHE A 340 -10.34 18.68 3.05
N ASN A 341 -10.27 19.23 4.28
CA ASN A 341 -10.27 18.43 5.49
C ASN A 341 -11.55 17.57 5.65
N ASN A 342 -12.72 18.08 5.24
CA ASN A 342 -13.95 17.30 5.24
C ASN A 342 -13.92 16.14 4.24
N ILE A 343 -13.25 16.28 3.10
CA ILE A 343 -13.06 15.18 2.15
C ILE A 343 -12.13 14.12 2.79
N LEU A 344 -11.02 14.52 3.41
CA LEU A 344 -10.11 13.60 4.11
C LEU A 344 -10.84 12.82 5.21
N LYS A 345 -11.68 13.47 6.04
CA LYS A 345 -12.50 12.78 7.04
C LYS A 345 -13.42 11.72 6.44
N ARG A 346 -13.95 11.97 5.24
CA ARG A 346 -14.80 10.99 4.55
C ARG A 346 -13.99 9.83 3.97
N ILE A 347 -12.76 10.11 3.51
CA ILE A 347 -11.80 9.08 3.09
C ILE A 347 -11.47 8.17 4.29
N GLU A 348 -11.10 8.75 5.44
CA GLU A 348 -10.83 8.00 6.68
C GLU A 348 -12.00 7.08 7.05
N PHE A 349 -13.23 7.59 6.98
CA PHE A 349 -14.41 6.79 7.27
C PHE A 349 -14.56 5.59 6.32
N ASN A 350 -14.39 5.80 5.01
CA ASN A 350 -14.56 4.75 4.00
C ASN A 350 -13.45 3.69 4.05
N CYS A 351 -12.23 4.09 4.44
CA CYS A 351 -11.07 3.20 4.54
C CYS A 351 -10.91 2.53 5.91
N GLY A 352 -11.85 2.74 6.84
CA GLY A 352 -11.77 2.15 8.17
C GLY A 352 -10.70 2.75 9.07
N LEU A 353 -10.21 3.95 8.76
CA LEU A 353 -9.25 4.70 9.56
C LEU A 353 -9.92 5.45 10.72
N SER A 354 -9.12 5.88 11.69
CA SER A 354 -9.55 6.83 12.70
C SER A 354 -9.56 8.23 12.13
N TYR A 355 -10.43 9.06 12.66
CA TYR A 355 -10.40 10.46 12.30
C TYR A 355 -9.16 11.13 12.88
N GLY A 356 -8.42 11.86 12.06
CA GLY A 356 -7.15 12.48 12.38
C GLY A 356 -5.94 11.68 11.91
N ASP A 357 -6.12 10.50 11.30
CA ASP A 357 -5.05 9.74 10.67
C ASP A 357 -4.55 10.44 9.38
N LEU A 358 -5.48 11.07 8.63
CA LEU A 358 -5.19 11.86 7.42
C LEU A 358 -5.63 13.31 7.56
N SER A 359 -6.75 13.55 8.26
CA SER A 359 -7.33 14.87 8.46
C SER A 359 -6.68 15.57 9.64
N ASP A 360 -6.79 16.93 9.66
CA ASP A 360 -6.31 17.72 10.78
C ASP A 360 -7.08 17.36 12.07
N PRO A 361 -6.41 16.83 13.09
CA PRO A 361 -7.06 16.47 14.36
C PRO A 361 -7.57 17.67 15.14
N GLN A 362 -6.98 18.87 14.99
CA GLN A 362 -7.41 20.08 15.69
C GLN A 362 -8.71 20.67 15.13
N ALA A 363 -9.03 20.42 13.87
CA ALA A 363 -10.27 20.84 13.22
C ALA A 363 -11.48 19.96 13.61
N ILE A 364 -11.34 19.12 14.62
CA ILE A 364 -12.35 18.13 14.99
C ILE A 364 -12.91 18.45 16.36
N GLU A 365 -14.00 19.24 16.39
CA GLU A 365 -14.88 19.25 17.55
C GLU A 365 -15.60 17.90 17.64
N LYS A 366 -15.14 17.01 18.51
CA LYS A 366 -15.75 15.69 18.68
C LYS A 366 -16.04 15.39 20.12
N THR A 367 -17.15 14.69 20.32
CA THR A 367 -17.45 14.05 21.59
C THR A 367 -16.50 12.88 21.86
N ALA A 368 -16.25 12.58 23.11
CA ALA A 368 -15.44 11.42 23.50
C ALA A 368 -16.00 10.11 22.92
N GLU A 369 -17.32 10.03 22.69
CA GLU A 369 -17.99 8.89 22.09
C GLU A 369 -17.67 8.71 20.61
N GLU A 370 -17.60 9.81 19.84
CA GLU A 370 -17.23 9.77 18.42
C GLU A 370 -15.77 9.37 18.23
N ILE A 371 -14.88 9.86 19.10
CA ILE A 371 -13.47 9.45 19.11
C ILE A 371 -13.35 7.95 19.39
N LYS A 372 -14.08 7.45 20.39
CA LYS A 372 -14.10 6.03 20.74
C LYS A 372 -14.64 5.17 19.60
N ALA A 373 -15.73 5.58 18.96
CA ALA A 373 -16.31 4.87 17.81
C ALA A 373 -15.36 4.85 16.60
N SER A 374 -14.60 5.92 16.37
CA SER A 374 -13.61 6.00 15.32
C SER A 374 -12.43 5.06 15.57
N LYS A 375 -11.90 5.02 16.80
CA LYS A 375 -10.84 4.06 17.20
C LYS A 375 -11.32 2.62 17.10
N GLN A 376 -12.58 2.32 17.48
CA GLN A 376 -13.14 0.98 17.34
C GLN A 376 -13.23 0.54 15.88
N ARG A 377 -13.57 1.45 14.95
CA ARG A 377 -13.58 1.15 13.51
C ARG A 377 -12.19 0.78 13.01
N LYS A 378 -11.16 1.58 13.34
CA LYS A 378 -9.77 1.29 12.98
C LYS A 378 -9.31 -0.06 13.54
N HIS A 379 -9.61 -0.32 14.80
CA HIS A 379 -9.29 -1.60 15.43
C HIS A 379 -9.92 -2.78 14.66
N ASN A 380 -11.19 -2.69 14.29
CA ASN A 380 -11.85 -3.75 13.52
C ASN A 380 -11.18 -3.98 12.16
N THR A 381 -10.75 -2.90 11.48
CA THR A 381 -10.01 -2.99 10.22
C THR A 381 -8.65 -3.65 10.41
N VAL A 382 -7.90 -3.24 11.42
CA VAL A 382 -6.59 -3.82 11.79
C VAL A 382 -6.73 -5.30 12.14
N THR A 383 -7.71 -5.66 12.98
CA THR A 383 -7.97 -7.06 13.34
C THR A 383 -8.31 -7.92 12.13
N ALA A 384 -9.06 -7.38 11.16
CA ALA A 384 -9.35 -8.10 9.92
C ALA A 384 -8.06 -8.36 9.10
N ILE A 385 -7.15 -7.39 9.03
CA ILE A 385 -5.85 -7.55 8.38
C ILE A 385 -5.00 -8.59 9.10
N GLN A 386 -4.93 -8.54 10.44
CA GLN A 386 -4.17 -9.48 11.26
C GLN A 386 -4.68 -10.92 11.11
N ASN A 387 -5.99 -11.13 11.03
CA ASN A 387 -6.58 -12.45 10.80
C ASN A 387 -6.17 -13.03 9.42
N GLU A 388 -6.13 -12.18 8.37
CA GLU A 388 -5.66 -12.64 7.06
C GLU A 388 -4.15 -12.90 7.04
N LEU A 389 -3.37 -12.10 7.77
CA LEU A 389 -1.94 -12.35 7.95
C LEU A 389 -1.68 -13.68 8.68
N GLU A 390 -2.47 -14.00 9.70
CA GLU A 390 -2.35 -15.26 10.43
C GLU A 390 -2.57 -16.47 9.53
N ASN A 391 -3.61 -16.43 8.68
CA ASN A 391 -3.87 -17.45 7.66
C ASN A 391 -2.68 -17.62 6.70
N VAL A 392 -2.08 -16.50 6.25
CA VAL A 392 -0.93 -16.50 5.35
C VAL A 392 0.31 -17.05 6.04
N PHE A 393 0.58 -16.64 7.28
CA PHE A 393 1.73 -17.14 8.05
C PHE A 393 1.65 -18.64 8.28
N GLU A 394 0.50 -19.15 8.69
CA GLU A 394 0.28 -20.60 8.83
C GLU A 394 0.55 -21.35 7.52
N HIS A 395 0.09 -20.79 6.39
CA HIS A 395 0.29 -21.40 5.09
C HIS A 395 1.78 -21.37 4.66
N ILE A 396 2.46 -20.24 4.86
CA ILE A 396 3.90 -20.11 4.57
C ILE A 396 4.73 -21.05 5.44
N VAL A 397 4.42 -21.16 6.74
CA VAL A 397 5.10 -22.09 7.64
C VAL A 397 4.92 -23.54 7.18
N TYR A 398 3.72 -23.90 6.74
CA TYR A 398 3.46 -25.21 6.12
C TYR A 398 4.36 -25.43 4.88
N ILE A 399 4.43 -24.47 3.95
CA ILE A 399 5.25 -24.57 2.74
C ILE A 399 6.75 -24.68 3.09
N MET A 400 7.22 -23.81 4.01
CA MET A 400 8.62 -23.86 4.48
C MET A 400 8.97 -25.21 5.08
N ASN A 401 8.04 -25.81 5.81
CA ASN A 401 8.27 -27.12 6.39
C ASN A 401 8.34 -28.23 5.32
N VAL A 402 7.47 -28.21 4.30
CA VAL A 402 7.55 -29.14 3.15
C VAL A 402 8.93 -29.04 2.49
N TYR A 403 9.40 -27.82 2.22
CA TYR A 403 10.72 -27.60 1.62
C TYR A 403 11.88 -27.99 2.54
N ALA A 404 11.76 -27.72 3.85
CA ALA A 404 12.78 -28.11 4.82
C ALA A 404 12.93 -29.64 4.93
N VAL A 405 11.83 -30.39 4.84
CA VAL A 405 11.85 -31.87 4.77
C VAL A 405 12.56 -32.32 3.48
N GLY A 406 12.24 -31.72 2.33
CA GLY A 406 12.90 -32.00 1.06
C GLY A 406 14.40 -31.70 1.06
N LEU A 407 14.84 -30.70 1.83
CA LEU A 407 16.25 -30.36 2.04
C LEU A 407 16.95 -31.22 3.10
N GLY A 408 16.23 -32.12 3.79
CA GLY A 408 16.77 -32.88 4.94
C GLY A 408 17.10 -31.98 6.15
N LYS A 409 16.43 -30.84 6.28
CA LYS A 409 16.60 -29.88 7.41
C LYS A 409 15.50 -30.00 8.46
N SER A 410 14.49 -30.85 8.21
CA SER A 410 13.41 -31.13 9.14
C SER A 410 13.05 -32.62 9.04
N ASP A 411 12.93 -33.28 10.20
CA ASP A 411 12.57 -34.69 10.28
C ASP A 411 11.06 -34.91 10.51
N SER A 412 10.33 -33.82 10.81
CA SER A 412 8.91 -33.91 11.15
C SER A 412 8.13 -32.62 10.84
N MET A 413 6.82 -32.78 10.64
CA MET A 413 5.87 -31.68 10.43
C MET A 413 5.48 -30.94 11.74
N ASN A 414 6.20 -31.15 12.84
CA ASN A 414 5.88 -30.59 14.15
C ASN A 414 6.57 -29.24 14.40
N VAL A 415 6.19 -28.22 13.62
CA VAL A 415 6.55 -26.83 13.88
C VAL A 415 5.31 -26.10 14.42
N SER A 416 5.49 -25.20 15.36
CA SER A 416 4.42 -24.39 15.94
C SER A 416 4.70 -22.93 15.73
N LEU A 417 3.77 -22.24 15.08
CA LEU A 417 3.77 -20.80 14.90
C LEU A 417 3.18 -20.14 16.15
N LYS A 418 3.80 -19.06 16.62
CA LYS A 418 3.29 -18.23 17.71
C LYS A 418 3.34 -16.78 17.25
N ASN A 419 2.18 -16.14 17.23
CA ASN A 419 1.99 -14.72 16.93
C ASN A 419 1.52 -14.00 18.20
N ASP A 420 2.09 -12.82 18.43
CA ASP A 420 1.63 -11.85 19.43
C ASP A 420 1.45 -10.52 18.71
N TRP A 421 0.23 -10.04 18.65
CA TRP A 421 -0.15 -8.85 17.87
C TRP A 421 -0.16 -7.56 18.70
N GLY A 422 -0.03 -7.66 20.04
CA GLY A 422 -0.24 -6.51 20.92
C GLY A 422 -1.71 -6.03 20.95
N ASP A 423 -1.98 -4.98 21.73
CA ASP A 423 -3.34 -4.45 21.91
C ASP A 423 -3.44 -2.90 21.91
N SER A 424 -2.37 -2.18 21.54
CA SER A 424 -2.24 -0.73 21.70
C SER A 424 -3.28 0.10 20.92
N VAL A 425 -3.90 -0.44 19.88
CA VAL A 425 -4.87 0.31 19.05
C VAL A 425 -6.13 0.69 19.82
N LEU A 426 -6.56 -0.14 20.77
CA LEU A 426 -7.75 0.10 21.62
C LEU A 426 -7.43 0.71 22.96
N VAL A 427 -6.26 0.42 23.48
CA VAL A 427 -5.92 0.70 24.86
C VAL A 427 -5.22 2.03 24.93
N ASP A 428 -5.86 2.99 25.57
CA ASP A 428 -5.17 4.15 26.13
C ASP A 428 -4.20 3.60 27.18
N SER A 429 -2.93 3.43 26.79
CA SER A 429 -1.90 2.78 27.59
C SER A 429 -1.76 3.40 28.99
N GLU A 430 -1.93 4.73 29.11
CA GLU A 430 -1.93 5.40 30.40
C GLU A 430 -3.15 5.02 31.25
N LYS A 431 -4.31 4.96 30.63
CA LYS A 431 -5.55 4.62 31.33
C LYS A 431 -5.54 3.14 31.75
N GLN A 432 -5.06 2.25 30.89
CA GLN A 432 -4.94 0.83 31.22
C GLN A 432 -3.89 0.60 32.30
N ARG A 433 -2.75 1.30 32.21
CA ARG A 433 -1.71 1.25 33.26
C ARG A 433 -2.26 1.68 34.62
N ASN A 434 -3.10 2.71 34.64
CA ASN A 434 -3.75 3.18 35.87
C ASN A 434 -4.78 2.16 36.38
N ILE A 435 -5.53 1.50 35.50
CA ILE A 435 -6.47 0.44 35.87
C ILE A 435 -5.70 -0.77 36.43
N ASP A 436 -4.67 -1.25 35.71
CA ASP A 436 -3.83 -2.35 36.14
C ASP A 436 -3.15 -2.05 37.50
N LEU A 437 -2.70 -0.80 37.70
CA LEU A 437 -2.15 -0.37 38.98
C LEU A 437 -3.20 -0.38 40.10
N GLN A 438 -4.44 0.01 39.82
CA GLN A 438 -5.55 -0.07 40.75
C GLN A 438 -5.90 -1.53 41.08
N GLU A 439 -5.83 -2.43 40.10
CA GLU A 439 -6.04 -3.87 40.30
C GLU A 439 -4.93 -4.49 41.16
N VAL A 440 -3.66 -4.08 40.98
CA VAL A 440 -2.55 -4.46 41.84
C VAL A 440 -2.80 -3.99 43.26
N ASN A 441 -3.17 -2.72 43.44
CA ASN A 441 -3.44 -2.16 44.77
C ASN A 441 -4.67 -2.81 45.45
N ALA A 442 -5.63 -3.28 44.65
CA ALA A 442 -6.79 -4.04 45.14
C ALA A 442 -6.52 -5.54 45.39
N GLY A 443 -5.31 -6.00 45.06
CA GLY A 443 -4.94 -7.43 45.21
C GLY A 443 -5.57 -8.35 44.16
N LEU A 444 -6.17 -7.79 43.10
CA LEU A 444 -6.81 -8.56 42.02
C LEU A 444 -5.80 -9.01 40.96
N MET A 445 -4.72 -8.24 40.77
CA MET A 445 -3.62 -8.55 39.88
C MET A 445 -2.31 -8.75 40.69
N PRO A 446 -1.55 -9.81 40.49
CA PRO A 446 -0.24 -9.96 41.10
C PRO A 446 0.75 -8.91 40.57
N GLU A 447 1.54 -8.27 41.42
CA GLU A 447 2.48 -7.20 41.07
C GLU A 447 3.50 -7.63 40.00
N TRP A 448 3.96 -8.89 40.02
CA TRP A 448 4.87 -9.40 39.00
C TRP A 448 4.28 -9.38 37.59
N LYS A 449 2.95 -9.59 37.45
CA LYS A 449 2.27 -9.47 36.14
C LYS A 449 2.24 -8.02 35.64
N TYR A 450 2.03 -7.05 36.53
CA TYR A 450 2.11 -5.64 36.19
C TYR A 450 3.52 -5.25 35.70
N LYS A 451 4.56 -5.67 36.42
CA LYS A 451 5.95 -5.41 36.02
C LYS A 451 6.32 -6.07 34.70
N MET A 452 5.87 -7.31 34.44
CA MET A 452 6.04 -7.96 33.14
C MET A 452 5.40 -7.15 32.01
N LYS A 453 4.15 -6.73 32.21
CA LYS A 453 3.36 -6.03 31.16
C LYS A 453 3.89 -4.63 30.86
N TRP A 454 4.27 -3.87 31.88
CA TRP A 454 4.59 -2.44 31.76
C TRP A 454 6.07 -2.09 31.79
N GLN A 455 6.90 -3.01 32.23
CA GLN A 455 8.37 -2.83 32.32
C GLN A 455 9.13 -3.80 31.41
N GLY A 456 8.46 -4.71 30.71
CA GLY A 456 9.08 -5.65 29.78
C GLY A 456 9.97 -6.71 30.45
N LEU A 457 9.79 -6.95 31.76
CA LEU A 457 10.57 -7.90 32.51
C LEU A 457 10.09 -9.33 32.28
N THR A 458 11.00 -10.31 32.35
CA THR A 458 10.61 -11.71 32.42
C THR A 458 10.00 -12.02 33.78
N GLU A 459 9.20 -13.10 33.88
CA GLU A 459 8.56 -13.52 35.14
C GLU A 459 9.58 -13.68 36.28
N GLN A 460 10.76 -14.24 35.98
CA GLN A 460 11.83 -14.45 36.96
C GLN A 460 12.44 -13.11 37.43
N GLN A 461 12.63 -12.17 36.51
CA GLN A 461 13.16 -10.83 36.84
C GLN A 461 12.13 -10.02 37.63
N ALA A 462 10.86 -10.03 37.22
CA ALA A 462 9.80 -9.31 37.92
C ALA A 462 9.61 -9.84 39.37
N LYS A 463 9.67 -11.16 39.59
CA LYS A 463 9.57 -11.76 40.92
C LYS A 463 10.83 -11.46 41.77
N ALA A 464 12.04 -11.42 41.17
CA ALA A 464 13.27 -11.09 41.86
C ALA A 464 13.24 -9.62 42.34
N GLU A 465 12.83 -8.67 41.51
CA GLU A 465 12.72 -7.26 41.92
C GLU A 465 11.69 -7.03 43.04
N ILE A 466 10.59 -7.77 43.03
CA ILE A 466 9.60 -7.68 44.12
C ILE A 466 10.18 -8.22 45.41
N ALA A 467 10.93 -9.32 45.36
CA ALA A 467 11.62 -9.89 46.54
C ALA A 467 12.67 -8.93 47.10
N GLU A 468 13.44 -8.26 46.25
CA GLU A 468 14.42 -7.23 46.68
C GLU A 468 13.75 -6.02 47.32
N SER A 469 12.67 -5.51 46.71
CA SER A 469 11.94 -4.37 47.25
C SER A 469 11.25 -4.68 48.59
N SER A 470 10.80 -5.92 48.76
CA SER A 470 10.22 -6.38 50.04
C SER A 470 11.26 -6.59 51.15
N SER A 471 12.51 -6.95 50.82
CA SER A 471 13.59 -7.10 51.77
C SER A 471 14.16 -5.74 52.23
N ASN A 472 14.18 -4.74 51.37
CA ASN A 472 14.66 -3.38 51.71
C ASN A 472 13.63 -2.55 52.49
N GLY A 473 12.36 -3.00 52.57
CA GLY A 473 11.29 -2.33 53.34
C GLY A 473 11.18 -2.75 54.82
N LEU A 474 12.06 -3.59 55.32
CA LEU A 474 12.02 -4.11 56.71
C LEU A 474 13.14 -3.57 57.62
N GLU A 475 13.97 -2.61 57.18
CA GLU A 475 14.86 -1.85 58.07
C GLU A 475 14.22 -0.52 58.46
N TYR A 476 13.22 -0.53 59.36
CA TYR A 476 12.94 0.61 60.21
C TYR A 476 13.59 0.35 61.57
N ASP A 477 14.55 1.20 61.89
CA ASP A 477 15.23 1.33 63.17
C ASP A 477 14.27 1.27 64.35
N ASP A 478 14.39 0.28 65.19
CA ASP A 478 14.03 0.33 66.59
C ASP A 478 15.27 0.77 67.39
N ASP A 479 15.55 2.08 67.37
CA ASP A 479 16.51 2.71 68.33
C ASP A 479 16.01 4.12 68.65
N GLU A 480 15.13 4.24 69.63
CA GLU A 480 15.06 5.39 70.53
C GLU A 480 14.39 4.98 71.87
N GLU A 481 15.23 4.69 72.87
CA GLU A 481 15.01 4.99 74.29
C GLU A 481 15.82 6.25 74.66
#